data_9adb93541e2def91302d3a808e92e4e0
#
_entry.id   9adb93541e2def91302d3a808e92e4e0
#
_cell.length_a   1.000
_cell.length_b   1.000
_cell.length_c   1.000
_cell.angle_alpha   90.00
_cell.angle_beta   90.00
_cell.angle_gamma   90.00
#
_symmetry.space_group_name_H-M   'P 1'
#
loop_
_entity.id
_entity.type
_entity.pdbx_description
1 polymer ?
#
loop_
_entity_poly.entity_id
_entity_poly.type
_entity_poly.pdbx_seq_one_letter_code
_entity_poly.pdbx_strand_id
1 'polypeptide(L)'
;MSRRGNNMSDTFCILPWMHLATNASGNLRVCCNSTPGENFVLKPDGTPYKLYKDDMQQAWNSETYRTIRKQLLNNERPGMCTRCFREEDAGIRSARQAWNHKWKQDANYNESAPFDIKYVDLRLSNLCNLKCRMCNPYASNMWVKEWASVEHALEPSEYERLSRMNWPEREKTWENLFAIAHTVEEIYLTGGEPTVIKEQKRLLDYFIDNGTAKDIRLKYNTNLVKVPAWLLEKWRHFKRVQLNCSIDAVGELDHYIRYPSKWTTVQKNFEYIRTLDNADIEIHCTVQMYNILRMNEFINWAKPYGHKIYFNILNHPEYLNIRVLPEQLKQQAHEQLKPYVDLPKVQGIIDYMWHEDWSEKLPAFYKYTHTLDDSRSENLYTVVPEFKHYEQ
;
A
#
# COMPACT_ATOMS: atom_id res chain seq x y z
N MET A 1 -3.90 44.76 16.51
CA MET A 1 -3.89 43.36 16.88
C MET A 1 -3.34 42.55 15.72
N SER A 2 -2.08 42.20 15.81
CA SER A 2 -1.34 41.43 14.77
C SER A 2 -1.89 40.03 14.71
N ARG A 3 -2.41 39.60 13.53
CA ARG A 3 -2.70 38.21 13.20
C ARG A 3 -1.34 37.47 13.21
N ARG A 4 -1.01 36.77 14.30
CA ARG A 4 0.05 35.78 14.29
C ARG A 4 -0.42 34.67 13.32
N GLY A 5 0.02 34.74 12.08
CA GLY A 5 -0.08 33.59 11.17
C GLY A 5 0.61 32.42 11.83
N ASN A 6 -0.05 31.26 11.88
CA ASN A 6 0.57 29.98 12.25
C ASN A 6 1.66 29.70 11.21
N ASN A 7 2.90 30.14 11.49
CA ASN A 7 4.07 29.74 10.73
C ASN A 7 4.36 28.28 11.08
N MET A 8 3.63 27.34 10.46
CA MET A 8 4.06 25.95 10.49
C MET A 8 5.41 25.87 9.75
N SER A 9 6.35 25.11 10.32
CA SER A 9 7.67 24.92 9.72
C SER A 9 7.57 24.30 8.31
N ASP A 10 8.55 24.54 7.45
CA ASP A 10 8.57 23.99 6.10
C ASP A 10 8.65 22.44 6.10
N THR A 11 9.15 21.87 7.18
CA THR A 11 9.23 20.42 7.37
C THR A 11 8.00 19.81 8.06
N PHE A 12 7.04 20.62 8.49
CA PHE A 12 5.87 20.17 9.24
C PHE A 12 5.11 19.03 8.52
N CYS A 13 4.73 18.01 9.29
CA CYS A 13 3.83 16.93 8.87
C CYS A 13 2.79 16.70 9.94
N ILE A 14 1.51 16.77 9.61
CA ILE A 14 0.42 16.64 10.59
C ILE A 14 0.29 15.23 11.19
N LEU A 15 0.72 14.19 10.47
CA LEU A 15 0.47 12.80 10.85
C LEU A 15 0.94 12.43 12.26
N PRO A 16 2.12 12.85 12.76
CA PRO A 16 2.53 12.52 14.12
C PRO A 16 1.60 13.02 15.24
N TRP A 17 0.64 13.90 14.93
CA TRP A 17 -0.33 14.45 15.89
C TRP A 17 -1.73 13.87 15.80
N MET A 18 -2.00 12.98 14.80
CA MET A 18 -3.36 12.51 14.57
C MET A 18 -3.46 11.11 13.97
N HIS A 19 -2.36 10.45 13.69
CA HIS A 19 -2.31 9.21 12.91
C HIS A 19 -1.73 8.06 13.70
N LEU A 20 -2.42 6.92 13.67
CA LEU A 20 -1.96 5.65 14.20
C LEU A 20 -1.75 4.68 13.04
N ALA A 21 -0.54 4.13 12.89
CA ALA A 21 -0.24 3.17 11.85
C ALA A 21 0.38 1.88 12.40
N THR A 22 0.08 0.74 11.75
CA THR A 22 0.71 -0.54 12.04
C THR A 22 1.38 -1.14 10.81
N ASN A 23 2.39 -1.99 11.03
CA ASN A 23 2.82 -2.94 10.01
C ASN A 23 2.03 -4.27 10.12
N ALA A 24 2.28 -5.21 9.22
CA ALA A 24 1.58 -6.50 9.21
C ALA A 24 1.79 -7.34 10.48
N SER A 25 2.88 -7.12 11.22
CA SER A 25 3.16 -7.77 12.51
C SER A 25 2.52 -7.05 13.71
N GLY A 26 1.72 -6.00 13.49
CA GLY A 26 1.05 -5.22 14.54
C GLY A 26 1.97 -4.26 15.30
N ASN A 27 3.21 -4.05 14.83
CA ASN A 27 4.10 -3.05 15.41
C ASN A 27 3.65 -1.65 14.97
N LEU A 28 3.67 -0.69 15.91
CA LEU A 28 3.35 0.70 15.60
C LEU A 28 4.43 1.34 14.74
N ARG A 29 3.99 2.13 13.78
CA ARG A 29 4.81 2.95 12.90
C ARG A 29 4.37 4.41 13.02
N VAL A 30 5.31 5.32 12.83
CA VAL A 30 4.97 6.75 12.82
C VAL A 30 4.13 7.09 11.58
N CYS A 31 4.42 6.45 10.46
CA CYS A 31 3.73 6.69 9.18
C CYS A 31 3.91 5.50 8.23
N CYS A 32 2.94 5.28 7.33
CA CYS A 32 3.01 4.23 6.31
C CYS A 32 4.11 4.48 5.25
N ASN A 33 4.51 5.74 5.03
CA ASN A 33 5.56 6.14 4.08
C ASN A 33 6.95 6.26 4.71
N SER A 34 7.08 6.06 6.02
CA SER A 34 8.37 6.14 6.69
C SER A 34 9.32 5.02 6.22
N THR A 35 10.63 5.34 6.23
CA THR A 35 11.69 4.45 5.74
C THR A 35 11.62 3.07 6.40
N PRO A 36 11.61 1.97 5.65
CA PRO A 36 11.63 0.63 6.23
C PRO A 36 12.86 0.40 7.13
N GLY A 37 12.66 -0.29 8.26
CA GLY A 37 13.72 -0.62 9.22
C GLY A 37 13.87 0.37 10.37
N GLU A 38 13.62 1.67 10.16
CA GLU A 38 13.85 2.72 11.16
C GLU A 38 12.55 3.38 11.67
N ASN A 39 11.41 2.87 11.28
CA ASN A 39 10.13 3.59 11.35
C ASN A 39 9.21 3.13 12.48
N PHE A 40 9.70 2.35 13.41
CA PHE A 40 8.90 1.87 14.53
C PHE A 40 8.82 2.89 15.66
N VAL A 41 7.69 2.90 16.33
CA VAL A 41 7.53 3.59 17.60
C VAL A 41 8.14 2.70 18.68
N LEU A 42 9.26 3.13 19.27
CA LEU A 42 10.07 2.32 20.17
C LEU A 42 9.74 2.58 21.64
N LYS A 43 9.81 1.49 22.42
CA LYS A 43 9.84 1.52 23.89
C LYS A 43 11.24 1.90 24.42
N PRO A 44 11.38 2.22 25.70
CA PRO A 44 12.70 2.51 26.28
C PRO A 44 13.72 1.37 26.17
N ASP A 45 13.25 0.12 26.04
CA ASP A 45 14.11 -1.06 25.83
C ASP A 45 14.52 -1.27 24.36
N GLY A 46 14.15 -0.35 23.46
CA GLY A 46 14.43 -0.42 22.03
C GLY A 46 13.50 -1.34 21.24
N THR A 47 12.55 -2.03 21.87
CA THR A 47 11.59 -2.87 21.16
C THR A 47 10.40 -2.07 20.66
N PRO A 48 9.77 -2.45 19.50
CA PRO A 48 8.59 -1.74 19.01
C PRO A 48 7.38 -1.86 19.93
N TYR A 49 6.60 -0.77 20.06
CA TYR A 49 5.24 -0.85 20.57
C TYR A 49 4.35 -1.68 19.64
N LYS A 50 3.47 -2.49 20.23
CA LYS A 50 2.58 -3.41 19.50
C LYS A 50 1.13 -3.13 19.84
N LEU A 51 0.29 -2.91 18.82
CA LEU A 51 -1.14 -2.60 18.98
C LEU A 51 -1.90 -3.65 19.83
N TYR A 52 -1.49 -4.90 19.75
CA TYR A 52 -2.15 -6.03 20.40
C TYR A 52 -1.63 -6.38 21.81
N LYS A 53 -0.73 -5.57 22.36
CA LYS A 53 -0.05 -5.86 23.64
C LYS A 53 0.13 -4.65 24.51
N ASP A 54 0.57 -3.53 23.92
CA ASP A 54 1.04 -2.39 24.66
C ASP A 54 -0.06 -1.32 24.82
N ASP A 55 0.14 -0.37 25.70
CA ASP A 55 -0.73 0.78 25.89
C ASP A 55 -0.48 1.83 24.81
N MET A 56 -1.51 2.19 24.06
CA MET A 56 -1.41 3.14 22.96
C MET A 56 -1.25 4.58 23.43
N GLN A 57 -1.75 4.93 24.62
CA GLN A 57 -1.61 6.25 25.19
C GLN A 57 -0.15 6.51 25.61
N GLN A 58 0.52 5.47 26.15
CA GLN A 58 1.95 5.54 26.43
C GLN A 58 2.80 5.64 25.16
N ALA A 59 2.44 4.83 24.13
CA ALA A 59 3.11 4.85 22.83
C ALA A 59 3.02 6.24 22.18
N TRP A 60 1.90 6.93 22.28
CA TRP A 60 1.60 8.19 21.62
C TRP A 60 2.52 9.35 22.02
N ASN A 61 2.99 9.36 23.26
CA ASN A 61 3.96 10.33 23.76
C ASN A 61 5.30 9.69 24.14
N SER A 62 5.65 8.55 23.50
CA SER A 62 6.97 7.95 23.58
C SER A 62 8.05 8.90 23.08
N GLU A 63 9.32 8.62 23.42
CA GLU A 63 10.47 9.38 22.95
C GLU A 63 10.50 9.47 21.42
N THR A 64 10.17 8.39 20.70
CA THR A 64 10.08 8.38 19.25
C THR A 64 9.15 9.46 18.70
N TYR A 65 7.90 9.53 19.21
CA TYR A 65 6.94 10.54 18.74
C TYR A 65 7.35 11.96 19.12
N ARG A 66 7.84 12.18 20.35
CA ARG A 66 8.28 13.51 20.79
C ARG A 66 9.44 14.01 19.95
N THR A 67 10.46 13.18 19.72
CA THR A 67 11.62 13.54 18.89
C THR A 67 11.20 13.94 17.47
N ILE A 68 10.34 13.15 16.82
CA ILE A 68 9.88 13.47 15.48
C ILE A 68 9.06 14.75 15.44
N ARG A 69 8.13 14.94 16.39
CA ARG A 69 7.33 16.16 16.48
C ARG A 69 8.23 17.38 16.68
N LYS A 70 9.21 17.29 17.59
CA LYS A 70 10.20 18.34 17.84
C LYS A 70 10.99 18.69 16.59
N GLN A 71 11.54 17.70 15.89
CA GLN A 71 12.28 17.90 14.64
C GLN A 71 11.43 18.61 13.59
N LEU A 72 10.20 18.11 13.35
CA LEU A 72 9.28 18.70 12.39
C LEU A 72 8.86 20.14 12.73
N LEU A 73 8.76 20.49 14.02
CA LEU A 73 8.47 21.85 14.45
C LEU A 73 9.67 22.80 14.29
N ASN A 74 10.89 22.27 14.38
CA ASN A 74 12.15 23.02 14.34
C ASN A 74 12.76 23.13 12.92
N ASN A 75 12.02 22.89 11.85
CA ASN A 75 12.53 22.83 10.47
C ASN A 75 13.60 21.76 10.22
N GLU A 76 13.61 20.70 11.02
CA GLU A 76 14.49 19.55 10.82
C GLU A 76 13.79 18.48 9.99
N ARG A 77 14.55 17.70 9.22
CA ARG A 77 14.06 16.58 8.42
C ARG A 77 14.36 15.25 9.13
N PRO A 78 13.38 14.60 9.79
CA PRO A 78 13.63 13.32 10.45
C PRO A 78 14.09 12.25 9.44
N GLY A 79 15.09 11.42 9.79
CA GLY A 79 15.64 10.40 8.90
C GLY A 79 14.59 9.43 8.36
N MET A 80 13.62 9.04 9.20
CA MET A 80 12.52 8.18 8.78
C MET A 80 11.54 8.82 7.78
N CYS A 81 11.58 10.14 7.57
CA CYS A 81 10.73 10.89 6.65
C CYS A 81 11.39 11.14 5.27
N THR A 82 12.56 10.57 5.02
CA THR A 82 13.41 10.80 3.85
C THR A 82 12.65 10.68 2.53
N ARG A 83 11.71 9.74 2.41
CA ARG A 83 10.95 9.54 1.17
C ARG A 83 10.19 10.79 0.75
N CYS A 84 9.41 11.39 1.65
CA CYS A 84 8.63 12.58 1.31
C CYS A 84 9.53 13.76 0.94
N PHE A 85 10.63 13.95 1.66
CA PHE A 85 11.56 15.05 1.37
C PHE A 85 12.30 14.85 0.04
N ARG A 86 12.68 13.62 -0.33
CA ARG A 86 13.27 13.34 -1.65
C ARG A 86 12.28 13.63 -2.79
N GLU A 87 11.01 13.26 -2.61
CA GLU A 87 9.95 13.60 -3.57
C GLU A 87 9.84 15.12 -3.74
N GLU A 88 9.85 15.89 -2.64
CA GLU A 88 9.76 17.35 -2.64
C GLU A 88 10.99 18.02 -3.23
N ASP A 89 12.20 17.53 -2.92
CA ASP A 89 13.45 18.03 -3.49
C ASP A 89 13.51 17.80 -5.03
N ALA A 90 12.82 16.77 -5.52
CA ALA A 90 12.63 16.51 -6.94
C ALA A 90 11.46 17.29 -7.58
N GLY A 91 10.83 18.21 -6.85
CA GLY A 91 9.67 18.98 -7.34
C GLY A 91 8.35 18.19 -7.40
N ILE A 92 8.29 17.00 -6.79
CA ILE A 92 7.11 16.13 -6.77
C ILE A 92 6.32 16.39 -5.49
N ARG A 93 5.00 16.54 -5.63
CA ARG A 93 4.13 16.66 -4.47
C ARG A 93 4.15 15.38 -3.64
N SER A 94 4.66 15.47 -2.41
CA SER A 94 4.78 14.35 -1.50
C SER A 94 3.46 13.98 -0.80
N ALA A 95 3.43 12.79 -0.21
CA ALA A 95 2.33 12.37 0.65
C ALA A 95 2.19 13.29 1.88
N ARG A 96 3.30 13.78 2.48
CA ARG A 96 3.31 14.74 3.57
C ARG A 96 2.51 16.00 3.22
N GLN A 97 2.80 16.59 2.07
CA GLN A 97 2.10 17.80 1.58
C GLN A 97 0.61 17.51 1.32
N ALA A 98 0.28 16.32 0.79
CA ALA A 98 -1.09 15.92 0.57
C ALA A 98 -1.88 15.77 1.88
N TRP A 99 -1.28 15.16 2.90
CA TRP A 99 -1.92 15.03 4.23
C TRP A 99 -2.05 16.35 4.95
N ASN A 100 -1.03 17.21 4.92
CA ASN A 100 -1.12 18.56 5.49
C ASN A 100 -2.26 19.35 4.84
N HIS A 101 -2.47 19.21 3.54
CA HIS A 101 -3.58 19.86 2.83
C HIS A 101 -4.94 19.28 3.25
N LYS A 102 -5.02 17.94 3.35
CA LYS A 102 -6.28 17.24 3.69
C LYS A 102 -6.73 17.50 5.13
N TRP A 103 -5.78 17.49 6.06
CA TRP A 103 -6.01 17.52 7.50
C TRP A 103 -5.64 18.87 8.15
N LYS A 104 -5.53 19.92 7.36
CA LYS A 104 -5.19 21.25 7.85
C LYS A 104 -6.13 21.65 8.99
N GLN A 105 -5.55 21.97 10.15
CA GLN A 105 -6.24 22.46 11.34
C GLN A 105 -5.49 23.66 11.89
N ASP A 106 -6.23 24.63 12.40
CA ASP A 106 -5.69 25.75 13.17
C ASP A 106 -5.51 25.27 14.64
N ALA A 107 -4.38 24.66 14.93
CA ALA A 107 -4.05 24.14 16.24
C ALA A 107 -2.62 24.49 16.65
N ASN A 108 -2.39 24.56 17.96
CA ASN A 108 -1.04 24.69 18.51
C ASN A 108 -0.42 23.30 18.62
N TYR A 109 0.57 23.02 17.79
CA TYR A 109 1.31 21.77 17.79
C TYR A 109 2.51 21.84 18.72
N ASN A 110 2.67 20.83 19.57
CA ASN A 110 3.78 20.68 20.52
C ASN A 110 4.40 19.30 20.40
N GLU A 111 5.57 19.08 20.94
CA GLU A 111 6.22 17.77 21.00
C GLU A 111 5.41 16.73 21.80
N SER A 112 4.71 17.13 22.83
CA SER A 112 3.68 16.33 23.52
C SER A 112 2.32 16.67 22.93
N ALA A 113 1.54 15.65 22.56
CA ALA A 113 0.24 15.82 21.93
C ALA A 113 -0.88 15.12 22.73
N PRO A 114 -2.10 15.69 22.74
CA PRO A 114 -3.28 14.94 23.19
C PRO A 114 -3.41 13.62 22.44
N PHE A 115 -3.96 12.61 23.11
CA PHE A 115 -4.24 11.32 22.47
C PHE A 115 -5.55 11.42 21.69
N ASP A 116 -5.49 12.08 20.52
CA ASP A 116 -6.63 12.39 19.65
C ASP A 116 -6.34 11.85 18.23
N ILE A 117 -6.68 10.59 17.98
CA ILE A 117 -6.39 9.89 16.74
C ILE A 117 -7.56 10.09 15.77
N LYS A 118 -7.30 10.74 14.63
CA LYS A 118 -8.26 10.99 13.56
C LYS A 118 -8.15 9.99 12.41
N TYR A 119 -6.96 9.51 12.15
CA TYR A 119 -6.65 8.64 11.03
C TYR A 119 -5.93 7.39 11.50
N VAL A 120 -6.47 6.23 11.15
CA VAL A 120 -5.93 4.91 11.52
C VAL A 120 -5.57 4.13 10.27
N ASP A 121 -4.31 3.68 10.14
CA ASP A 121 -3.79 2.87 9.03
C ASP A 121 -3.42 1.48 9.56
N LEU A 122 -4.25 0.49 9.30
CA LEU A 122 -4.12 -0.86 9.82
C LEU A 122 -3.70 -1.86 8.75
N ARG A 123 -2.58 -2.53 9.01
CA ARG A 123 -2.19 -3.73 8.30
C ARG A 123 -2.45 -4.92 9.22
N LEU A 124 -3.67 -5.43 9.21
CA LEU A 124 -4.15 -6.42 10.19
C LEU A 124 -3.45 -7.79 10.11
N SER A 125 -2.66 -8.07 9.08
CA SER A 125 -1.90 -9.31 8.91
C SER A 125 -1.20 -9.30 7.55
N ASN A 126 -0.41 -10.34 7.27
CA ASN A 126 0.00 -10.73 5.92
C ASN A 126 -0.93 -11.78 5.30
N LEU A 127 -2.08 -12.07 5.92
CA LEU A 127 -3.05 -13.00 5.35
C LEU A 127 -3.54 -12.49 3.99
N CYS A 128 -3.28 -13.27 2.95
CA CYS A 128 -3.63 -12.96 1.58
C CYS A 128 -4.14 -14.22 0.87
N ASN A 129 -4.91 -14.05 -0.19
CA ASN A 129 -5.36 -15.11 -1.07
C ASN A 129 -4.59 -15.17 -2.40
N LEU A 130 -3.53 -14.34 -2.54
CA LEU A 130 -2.66 -14.30 -3.71
C LEU A 130 -1.17 -14.36 -3.31
N LYS A 131 -0.33 -14.80 -4.27
CA LYS A 131 1.13 -14.72 -4.22
C LYS A 131 1.63 -14.06 -5.51
N CYS A 132 1.28 -12.76 -5.67
CA CYS A 132 1.65 -11.96 -6.84
C CYS A 132 3.17 -11.95 -7.06
N ARG A 133 3.62 -11.95 -8.32
CA ARG A 133 5.06 -12.05 -8.67
C ARG A 133 5.94 -10.93 -8.10
N MET A 134 5.39 -9.77 -7.82
CA MET A 134 6.11 -8.64 -7.20
C MET A 134 5.99 -8.61 -5.67
N CYS A 135 5.37 -9.61 -5.04
CA CYS A 135 5.11 -9.63 -3.61
C CYS A 135 6.12 -10.51 -2.86
N ASN A 136 6.02 -10.56 -1.53
CA ASN A 136 6.92 -11.30 -0.66
C ASN A 136 6.19 -11.83 0.60
N PRO A 137 6.80 -12.70 1.42
CA PRO A 137 6.18 -13.29 2.61
C PRO A 137 5.71 -12.31 3.67
N TYR A 138 6.30 -11.11 3.75
CA TYR A 138 5.88 -10.08 4.72
C TYR A 138 4.53 -9.45 4.37
N ALA A 139 4.17 -9.46 3.08
CA ALA A 139 2.91 -8.91 2.58
C ALA A 139 1.89 -10.00 2.19
N SER A 140 2.32 -11.26 1.97
CA SER A 140 1.43 -12.39 1.71
C SER A 140 1.96 -13.69 2.32
N ASN A 141 1.19 -14.30 3.21
CA ASN A 141 1.52 -15.61 3.78
C ASN A 141 1.53 -16.74 2.74
N MET A 142 0.88 -16.57 1.59
CA MET A 142 0.90 -17.53 0.47
C MET A 142 2.32 -17.71 -0.10
N TRP A 143 3.20 -16.72 0.05
CA TRP A 143 4.58 -16.78 -0.40
C TRP A 143 5.50 -17.62 0.49
N VAL A 144 5.15 -17.82 1.77
CA VAL A 144 6.07 -18.39 2.76
C VAL A 144 6.65 -19.74 2.31
N LYS A 145 5.84 -20.62 1.74
CA LYS A 145 6.26 -21.94 1.29
C LYS A 145 7.09 -21.92 0.00
N GLU A 146 6.83 -20.96 -0.88
CA GLU A 146 7.47 -20.86 -2.20
C GLU A 146 8.73 -19.97 -2.17
N TRP A 147 8.90 -19.17 -1.12
CA TRP A 147 9.93 -18.14 -1.06
C TRP A 147 11.35 -18.66 -1.24
N ALA A 148 11.68 -19.80 -0.63
CA ALA A 148 12.99 -20.43 -0.72
C ALA A 148 13.36 -20.91 -2.14
N SER A 149 12.42 -21.01 -3.07
CA SER A 149 12.70 -21.34 -4.47
C SER A 149 13.26 -20.18 -5.29
N VAL A 150 12.95 -18.95 -4.89
CA VAL A 150 13.32 -17.71 -5.62
C VAL A 150 14.33 -16.84 -4.89
N GLU A 151 14.40 -16.99 -3.57
CA GLU A 151 15.26 -16.21 -2.68
C GLU A 151 15.89 -17.15 -1.64
N HIS A 152 16.53 -16.59 -0.63
CA HIS A 152 17.06 -17.38 0.49
C HIS A 152 15.95 -17.95 1.38
N ALA A 153 16.18 -19.11 1.96
CA ALA A 153 15.25 -19.71 2.91
C ALA A 153 15.05 -18.80 4.14
N LEU A 154 13.80 -18.72 4.59
CA LEU A 154 13.49 -18.02 5.84
C LEU A 154 14.04 -18.79 7.04
N GLU A 155 14.54 -18.08 8.04
CA GLU A 155 14.86 -18.67 9.32
C GLU A 155 13.62 -19.33 9.95
N PRO A 156 13.75 -20.45 10.70
CA PRO A 156 12.61 -21.20 11.23
C PRO A 156 11.62 -20.34 12.02
N SER A 157 12.11 -19.44 12.87
CA SER A 157 11.27 -18.51 13.65
C SER A 157 10.53 -17.50 12.78
N GLU A 158 11.16 -17.06 11.70
CA GLU A 158 10.56 -16.14 10.73
C GLU A 158 9.53 -16.87 9.86
N TYR A 159 9.82 -18.07 9.42
CA TYR A 159 8.88 -18.94 8.70
C TYR A 159 7.59 -19.14 9.51
N GLU A 160 7.71 -19.52 10.79
CA GLU A 160 6.56 -19.73 11.68
C GLU A 160 5.77 -18.42 11.83
N ARG A 161 6.44 -17.32 12.13
CA ARG A 161 5.83 -16.00 12.31
C ARG A 161 5.09 -15.53 11.06
N LEU A 162 5.68 -15.66 9.87
CA LEU A 162 5.10 -15.22 8.60
C LEU A 162 4.01 -16.15 8.09
N SER A 163 4.04 -17.43 8.46
CA SER A 163 3.00 -18.40 8.11
C SER A 163 1.66 -18.10 8.79
N ARG A 164 1.69 -17.53 10.00
CA ARG A 164 0.48 -17.24 10.80
C ARG A 164 0.65 -16.01 11.68
N MET A 165 0.28 -14.87 11.14
CA MET A 165 0.19 -13.63 11.93
C MET A 165 -1.23 -13.49 12.50
N ASN A 166 -1.44 -14.03 13.70
CA ASN A 166 -2.77 -14.08 14.35
C ASN A 166 -2.98 -12.99 15.42
N TRP A 167 -2.17 -11.95 15.44
CA TRP A 167 -2.32 -10.88 16.43
C TRP A 167 -3.69 -10.17 16.40
N PRO A 168 -4.43 -10.07 15.26
CA PRO A 168 -5.79 -9.53 15.27
C PRO A 168 -6.80 -10.37 16.05
N GLU A 169 -6.49 -11.63 16.36
CA GLU A 169 -7.34 -12.49 17.20
C GLU A 169 -7.29 -12.07 18.68
N ARG A 170 -6.29 -11.26 19.09
CA ARG A 170 -6.06 -10.84 20.47
C ARG A 170 -7.02 -9.74 20.90
N GLU A 171 -7.66 -9.89 22.06
CA GLU A 171 -8.62 -8.92 22.60
C GLU A 171 -8.06 -7.52 22.76
N LYS A 172 -6.82 -7.40 23.26
CA LYS A 172 -6.14 -6.11 23.47
C LYS A 172 -6.05 -5.25 22.21
N THR A 173 -6.01 -5.86 21.01
CA THR A 173 -6.08 -5.14 19.72
C THR A 173 -7.34 -4.27 19.65
N TRP A 174 -8.47 -4.87 19.97
CA TRP A 174 -9.80 -4.24 19.82
C TRP A 174 -10.05 -3.26 20.95
N GLU A 175 -9.66 -3.59 22.17
CA GLU A 175 -9.70 -2.64 23.29
C GLU A 175 -8.98 -1.34 22.96
N ASN A 176 -7.76 -1.42 22.42
CA ASN A 176 -6.98 -0.26 22.02
C ASN A 176 -7.64 0.53 20.87
N LEU A 177 -8.24 -0.16 19.89
CA LEU A 177 -8.95 0.50 18.78
C LEU A 177 -10.26 1.13 19.23
N PHE A 178 -11.03 0.47 20.11
CA PHE A 178 -12.29 1.01 20.64
C PHE A 178 -12.05 2.22 21.55
N ALA A 179 -10.93 2.26 22.28
CA ALA A 179 -10.58 3.39 23.12
C ALA A 179 -10.40 4.70 22.33
N ILE A 180 -9.99 4.62 21.08
CA ILE A 180 -9.79 5.80 20.18
C ILE A 180 -10.97 6.02 19.21
N ALA A 181 -11.92 5.11 19.14
CA ALA A 181 -12.98 5.12 18.12
C ALA A 181 -13.81 6.41 18.12
N HIS A 182 -13.97 7.07 19.27
CA HIS A 182 -14.74 8.30 19.41
C HIS A 182 -14.09 9.53 18.73
N THR A 183 -12.81 9.46 18.35
CA THR A 183 -12.09 10.55 17.65
C THR A 183 -11.75 10.23 16.21
N VAL A 184 -11.86 8.96 15.81
CA VAL A 184 -11.51 8.50 14.45
C VAL A 184 -12.47 9.05 13.40
N GLU A 185 -11.92 9.55 12.30
CA GLU A 185 -12.65 10.04 11.14
C GLU A 185 -12.36 9.22 9.87
N GLU A 186 -11.18 8.57 9.82
CA GLU A 186 -10.79 7.76 8.66
C GLU A 186 -10.06 6.50 9.10
N ILE A 187 -10.42 5.36 8.48
CA ILE A 187 -9.76 4.08 8.70
C ILE A 187 -9.29 3.54 7.36
N TYR A 188 -8.00 3.30 7.24
CA TYR A 188 -7.37 2.69 6.08
C TYR A 188 -6.95 1.26 6.39
N LEU A 189 -7.50 0.32 5.67
CA LEU A 189 -7.24 -1.11 5.80
C LEU A 189 -6.41 -1.61 4.63
N THR A 190 -5.24 -2.13 4.95
CA THR A 190 -4.29 -2.73 4.02
C THR A 190 -3.65 -3.98 4.63
N GLY A 191 -2.56 -4.47 4.07
CA GLY A 191 -1.81 -5.61 4.60
C GLY A 191 -1.63 -6.67 3.53
N GLY A 192 -1.99 -7.93 3.79
CA GLY A 192 -2.15 -8.95 2.78
C GLY A 192 -3.32 -8.60 1.86
N GLU A 193 -4.47 -9.18 2.14
CA GLU A 193 -5.73 -8.76 1.51
C GLU A 193 -6.76 -8.47 2.61
N PRO A 194 -7.13 -7.23 2.85
CA PRO A 194 -8.03 -6.89 3.96
C PRO A 194 -9.41 -7.52 3.84
N THR A 195 -9.92 -7.76 2.64
CA THR A 195 -11.27 -8.34 2.45
C THR A 195 -11.38 -9.81 2.90
N VAL A 196 -10.26 -10.51 3.10
CA VAL A 196 -10.25 -11.88 3.65
C VAL A 196 -10.05 -11.93 5.16
N ILE A 197 -9.67 -10.83 5.78
CA ILE A 197 -9.40 -10.74 7.23
C ILE A 197 -10.73 -10.54 7.97
N LYS A 198 -11.22 -11.58 8.63
CA LYS A 198 -12.55 -11.58 9.27
C LYS A 198 -12.60 -10.71 10.52
N GLU A 199 -11.50 -10.56 11.21
CA GLU A 199 -11.37 -9.85 12.48
C GLU A 199 -11.74 -8.38 12.36
N GLN A 200 -11.56 -7.76 11.17
CA GLN A 200 -12.02 -6.39 10.91
C GLN A 200 -13.53 -6.20 11.17
N LYS A 201 -14.32 -7.30 11.09
CA LYS A 201 -15.76 -7.25 11.34
C LYS A 201 -16.07 -6.62 12.70
N ARG A 202 -15.24 -6.90 13.71
CA ARG A 202 -15.39 -6.35 15.07
C ARG A 202 -15.36 -4.81 15.07
N LEU A 203 -14.43 -4.23 14.31
CA LEU A 203 -14.30 -2.77 14.22
C LEU A 203 -15.47 -2.15 13.45
N LEU A 204 -15.88 -2.78 12.35
CA LEU A 204 -17.00 -2.28 11.54
C LEU A 204 -18.31 -2.37 12.34
N ASP A 205 -18.55 -3.50 13.04
CA ASP A 205 -19.72 -3.66 13.89
C ASP A 205 -19.75 -2.60 15.01
N TYR A 206 -18.62 -2.37 15.66
CA TYR A 206 -18.54 -1.35 16.71
C TYR A 206 -19.05 0.02 16.24
N PHE A 207 -18.61 0.51 15.07
CA PHE A 207 -19.06 1.79 14.53
C PHE A 207 -20.52 1.78 14.10
N ILE A 208 -21.02 0.65 13.56
CA ILE A 208 -22.42 0.51 13.15
C ILE A 208 -23.33 0.51 14.38
N ASP A 209 -23.01 -0.33 15.37
CA ASP A 209 -23.82 -0.50 16.59
C ASP A 209 -23.88 0.78 17.44
N ASN A 210 -22.81 1.59 17.43
CA ASN A 210 -22.77 2.89 18.10
C ASN A 210 -23.36 4.05 17.23
N GLY A 211 -23.82 3.78 16.01
CA GLY A 211 -24.42 4.76 15.12
C GLY A 211 -23.45 5.82 14.56
N THR A 212 -22.13 5.59 14.69
CA THR A 212 -21.07 6.51 14.26
C THR A 212 -20.47 6.17 12.88
N ALA A 213 -20.81 5.02 12.32
CA ALA A 213 -20.31 4.59 11.00
C ALA A 213 -20.57 5.64 9.89
N LYS A 214 -21.70 6.34 9.93
CA LYS A 214 -22.09 7.40 8.99
C LYS A 214 -21.13 8.61 8.97
N ASP A 215 -20.26 8.75 9.96
CA ASP A 215 -19.29 9.84 10.07
C ASP A 215 -17.88 9.38 9.66
N ILE A 216 -17.64 8.08 9.55
CA ILE A 216 -16.35 7.45 9.26
C ILE A 216 -16.14 7.22 7.77
N ARG A 217 -14.96 7.57 7.26
CA ARG A 217 -14.49 7.17 5.94
C ARG A 217 -13.66 5.90 6.04
N LEU A 218 -14.02 4.91 5.25
CA LEU A 218 -13.21 3.70 5.08
C LEU A 218 -12.35 3.83 3.81
N LYS A 219 -11.17 3.23 3.86
CA LYS A 219 -10.29 3.08 2.71
C LYS A 219 -9.72 1.67 2.68
N TYR A 220 -9.72 1.04 1.53
CA TYR A 220 -9.19 -0.30 1.31
C TYR A 220 -8.24 -0.33 0.12
N ASN A 221 -7.15 -1.08 0.25
CA ASN A 221 -6.46 -1.63 -0.92
C ASN A 221 -6.92 -3.08 -1.08
N THR A 222 -7.48 -3.44 -2.22
CA THR A 222 -7.98 -4.79 -2.45
C THR A 222 -7.61 -5.34 -3.82
N ASN A 223 -7.32 -6.64 -3.86
CA ASN A 223 -7.08 -7.38 -5.10
C ASN A 223 -8.37 -7.85 -5.80
N LEU A 224 -9.53 -7.59 -5.21
CA LEU A 224 -10.86 -7.91 -5.73
C LEU A 224 -11.15 -9.40 -5.97
N VAL A 225 -10.28 -10.31 -5.60
CA VAL A 225 -10.55 -11.76 -5.80
C VAL A 225 -11.65 -12.25 -4.88
N LYS A 226 -11.79 -11.63 -3.71
CA LYS A 226 -12.83 -11.97 -2.76
C LYS A 226 -13.44 -10.72 -2.13
N VAL A 227 -14.70 -10.45 -2.43
CA VAL A 227 -15.51 -9.41 -1.78
C VAL A 227 -16.69 -10.09 -1.09
N PRO A 228 -16.61 -10.43 0.21
CA PRO A 228 -17.68 -11.11 0.92
C PRO A 228 -18.95 -10.25 0.99
N ALA A 229 -20.12 -10.86 0.81
CA ALA A 229 -21.40 -10.14 0.86
C ALA A 229 -21.60 -9.39 2.19
N TRP A 230 -21.18 -9.99 3.32
CA TRP A 230 -21.28 -9.35 4.64
C TRP A 230 -20.45 -8.05 4.73
N LEU A 231 -19.30 -7.98 4.01
CA LEU A 231 -18.44 -6.80 4.00
C LEU A 231 -19.08 -5.69 3.17
N LEU A 232 -19.60 -6.04 1.99
CA LEU A 232 -20.32 -5.09 1.14
C LEU A 232 -21.52 -4.49 1.86
N GLU A 233 -22.28 -5.33 2.60
CA GLU A 233 -23.42 -4.85 3.39
C GLU A 233 -22.98 -3.86 4.47
N LYS A 234 -21.92 -4.16 5.21
CA LYS A 234 -21.40 -3.26 6.23
C LYS A 234 -20.90 -1.94 5.65
N TRP A 235 -20.24 -1.95 4.50
CA TRP A 235 -19.75 -0.74 3.85
C TRP A 235 -20.86 0.30 3.59
N ARG A 236 -22.10 -0.13 3.35
CA ARG A 236 -23.24 0.77 3.11
C ARG A 236 -23.55 1.70 4.28
N HIS A 237 -23.16 1.32 5.50
CA HIS A 237 -23.41 2.13 6.71
C HIS A 237 -22.40 3.27 6.89
N PHE A 238 -21.27 3.23 6.18
CA PHE A 238 -20.18 4.19 6.35
C PHE A 238 -20.38 5.42 5.45
N LYS A 239 -19.82 6.55 5.90
CA LYS A 239 -19.92 7.83 5.18
C LYS A 239 -19.46 7.74 3.73
N ARG A 240 -18.30 7.11 3.52
CA ARG A 240 -17.67 6.87 2.21
C ARG A 240 -16.76 5.66 2.32
N VAL A 241 -16.64 4.92 1.24
CA VAL A 241 -15.74 3.78 1.13
C VAL A 241 -14.85 3.96 -0.09
N GLN A 242 -13.60 4.36 0.11
CA GLN A 242 -12.62 4.44 -0.96
C GLN A 242 -12.03 3.05 -1.20
N LEU A 243 -12.18 2.55 -2.41
CA LEU A 243 -11.69 1.24 -2.84
C LEU A 243 -10.57 1.42 -3.88
N ASN A 244 -9.34 1.21 -3.44
CA ASN A 244 -8.15 1.19 -4.29
C ASN A 244 -8.01 -0.22 -4.86
N CYS A 245 -8.53 -0.42 -6.06
CA CYS A 245 -8.57 -1.69 -6.74
C CYS A 245 -7.21 -2.00 -7.37
N SER A 246 -6.52 -2.99 -6.83
CA SER A 246 -5.19 -3.40 -7.30
C SER A 246 -5.31 -4.28 -8.54
N ILE A 247 -5.24 -3.69 -9.73
CA ILE A 247 -5.35 -4.34 -11.03
C ILE A 247 -4.14 -3.93 -11.87
N ASP A 248 -3.31 -4.89 -12.28
CA ASP A 248 -2.05 -4.59 -12.99
C ASP A 248 -2.12 -4.89 -14.49
N ALA A 249 -3.08 -5.69 -14.93
CA ALA A 249 -3.29 -6.05 -16.32
C ALA A 249 -4.74 -6.51 -16.54
N VAL A 250 -5.03 -7.01 -17.72
CA VAL A 250 -6.32 -7.63 -18.08
C VAL A 250 -6.10 -9.06 -18.55
N GLY A 251 -7.13 -9.91 -18.43
CA GLY A 251 -7.10 -11.28 -18.93
C GLY A 251 -6.08 -12.19 -18.25
N GLU A 252 -5.44 -13.03 -19.04
CA GLU A 252 -4.45 -14.00 -18.55
C GLU A 252 -3.19 -13.35 -17.96
N LEU A 253 -2.85 -12.16 -18.41
CA LEU A 253 -1.72 -11.43 -17.83
C LEU A 253 -1.98 -11.00 -16.39
N ASP A 254 -3.21 -10.65 -16.00
CA ASP A 254 -3.55 -10.37 -14.61
C ASP A 254 -3.39 -11.64 -13.76
N HIS A 255 -3.85 -12.79 -14.24
CA HIS A 255 -3.63 -14.08 -13.58
C HIS A 255 -2.15 -14.37 -13.38
N TYR A 256 -1.34 -14.18 -14.42
CA TYR A 256 0.10 -14.44 -14.41
C TYR A 256 0.84 -13.56 -13.39
N ILE A 257 0.51 -12.27 -13.35
CA ILE A 257 1.13 -11.31 -12.40
C ILE A 257 0.62 -11.56 -10.98
N ARG A 258 -0.70 -11.74 -10.83
CA ARG A 258 -1.39 -11.81 -9.53
C ARG A 258 -1.87 -13.22 -9.16
N TYR A 259 -0.99 -14.20 -9.39
CA TYR A 259 -1.29 -15.61 -9.17
C TYR A 259 -1.81 -15.91 -7.74
N PRO A 260 -2.86 -16.76 -7.56
CA PRO A 260 -3.69 -17.42 -8.57
C PRO A 260 -5.03 -16.70 -8.79
N SER A 261 -5.02 -15.41 -9.11
CA SER A 261 -6.25 -14.67 -9.44
C SER A 261 -6.93 -15.29 -10.67
N LYS A 262 -8.22 -14.97 -10.86
CA LYS A 262 -8.94 -15.25 -12.09
C LYS A 262 -9.55 -13.96 -12.59
N TRP A 263 -9.17 -13.50 -13.76
CA TRP A 263 -9.63 -12.23 -14.32
C TRP A 263 -11.16 -12.09 -14.29
N THR A 264 -11.88 -13.16 -14.67
CA THR A 264 -13.34 -13.17 -14.65
C THR A 264 -13.93 -12.91 -13.26
N THR A 265 -13.25 -13.37 -12.19
CA THR A 265 -13.63 -13.10 -10.80
C THR A 265 -13.33 -11.67 -10.41
N VAL A 266 -12.15 -11.14 -10.76
CA VAL A 266 -11.76 -9.76 -10.52
C VAL A 266 -12.73 -8.81 -11.19
N GLN A 267 -13.02 -9.02 -12.47
CA GLN A 267 -13.95 -8.22 -13.25
C GLN A 267 -15.37 -8.26 -12.67
N LYS A 268 -15.89 -9.44 -12.33
CA LYS A 268 -17.20 -9.58 -11.67
C LYS A 268 -17.27 -8.80 -10.36
N ASN A 269 -16.23 -8.91 -9.52
CA ASN A 269 -16.19 -8.21 -8.24
C ASN A 269 -16.01 -6.70 -8.42
N PHE A 270 -15.27 -6.27 -9.44
CA PHE A 270 -15.16 -4.86 -9.80
C PHE A 270 -16.53 -4.26 -10.18
N GLU A 271 -17.31 -4.95 -11.01
CA GLU A 271 -18.68 -4.52 -11.32
C GLU A 271 -19.57 -4.54 -10.06
N TYR A 272 -19.41 -5.53 -9.18
CA TYR A 272 -20.21 -5.65 -7.97
C TYR A 272 -19.97 -4.48 -7.00
N ILE A 273 -18.72 -4.06 -6.77
CA ILE A 273 -18.45 -2.92 -5.88
C ILE A 273 -18.94 -1.59 -6.46
N ARG A 274 -19.09 -1.48 -7.77
CA ARG A 274 -19.65 -0.29 -8.44
C ARG A 274 -21.14 -0.06 -8.15
N THR A 275 -21.81 -1.04 -7.58
CA THR A 275 -23.22 -0.92 -7.11
C THR A 275 -23.36 -0.21 -5.76
N LEU A 276 -22.24 0.17 -5.12
CA LEU A 276 -22.26 0.91 -3.88
C LEU A 276 -22.38 2.41 -4.14
N ASP A 277 -23.44 3.05 -3.66
CA ASP A 277 -23.70 4.49 -3.86
C ASP A 277 -22.69 5.38 -3.11
N ASN A 278 -22.09 4.86 -2.04
CA ASN A 278 -21.12 5.58 -1.21
C ASN A 278 -19.64 5.17 -1.50
N ALA A 279 -19.38 4.43 -2.60
CA ALA A 279 -18.04 4.06 -2.98
C ALA A 279 -17.32 5.12 -3.82
N ASP A 280 -16.05 5.35 -3.50
CA ASP A 280 -15.08 6.04 -4.34
C ASP A 280 -14.09 5.00 -4.87
N ILE A 281 -14.18 4.67 -6.16
CA ILE A 281 -13.37 3.61 -6.76
C ILE A 281 -12.18 4.23 -7.49
N GLU A 282 -10.99 3.68 -7.22
CA GLU A 282 -9.74 4.04 -7.89
C GLU A 282 -9.05 2.77 -8.37
N ILE A 283 -8.47 2.80 -9.56
CA ILE A 283 -7.72 1.67 -10.13
C ILE A 283 -6.23 1.92 -9.88
N HIS A 284 -5.57 1.03 -9.16
CA HIS A 284 -4.15 1.11 -8.82
C HIS A 284 -3.39 0.03 -9.59
N CYS A 285 -2.51 0.47 -10.48
CA CYS A 285 -1.66 -0.39 -11.30
C CYS A 285 -0.19 -0.25 -10.87
N THR A 286 0.46 -1.38 -10.61
CA THR A 286 1.90 -1.45 -10.38
C THR A 286 2.60 -1.73 -11.71
N VAL A 287 3.22 -0.70 -12.28
CA VAL A 287 3.94 -0.79 -13.56
C VAL A 287 5.27 -1.51 -13.35
N GLN A 288 5.49 -2.58 -14.10
CA GLN A 288 6.61 -3.50 -13.94
C GLN A 288 6.96 -4.22 -15.26
N MET A 289 8.03 -5.02 -15.27
CA MET A 289 8.48 -5.77 -16.45
C MET A 289 7.35 -6.54 -17.15
N TYR A 290 6.49 -7.21 -16.39
CA TYR A 290 5.47 -8.07 -16.96
C TYR A 290 4.33 -7.34 -17.70
N ASN A 291 3.98 -6.11 -17.29
CA ASN A 291 2.81 -5.42 -17.85
C ASN A 291 3.14 -4.21 -18.73
N ILE A 292 4.36 -3.72 -18.72
CA ILE A 292 4.70 -2.47 -19.44
C ILE A 292 4.39 -2.55 -20.94
N LEU A 293 4.58 -3.72 -21.57
CA LEU A 293 4.28 -3.98 -22.99
C LEU A 293 2.77 -4.23 -23.26
N ARG A 294 1.92 -4.17 -22.27
CA ARG A 294 0.45 -4.36 -22.35
C ARG A 294 -0.32 -3.24 -21.65
N MET A 295 0.36 -2.14 -21.31
CA MET A 295 -0.26 -1.00 -20.64
C MET A 295 -1.34 -0.32 -21.47
N ASN A 296 -1.21 -0.33 -22.80
CA ASN A 296 -2.22 0.17 -23.71
C ASN A 296 -3.55 -0.63 -23.59
N GLU A 297 -3.47 -1.97 -23.49
CA GLU A 297 -4.64 -2.83 -23.27
C GLU A 297 -5.30 -2.54 -21.92
N PHE A 298 -4.51 -2.44 -20.87
CA PHE A 298 -4.99 -2.07 -19.53
C PHE A 298 -5.65 -0.69 -19.51
N ILE A 299 -5.04 0.33 -20.10
CA ILE A 299 -5.58 1.68 -20.17
C ILE A 299 -6.90 1.71 -20.96
N ASN A 300 -6.97 1.01 -22.09
CA ASN A 300 -8.17 0.91 -22.91
C ASN A 300 -9.31 0.20 -22.17
N TRP A 301 -9.00 -0.80 -21.35
CA TRP A 301 -9.99 -1.43 -20.49
C TRP A 301 -10.45 -0.49 -19.37
N ALA A 302 -9.53 0.22 -18.70
CA ALA A 302 -9.83 1.03 -17.52
C ALA A 302 -10.54 2.36 -17.86
N LYS A 303 -10.18 3.00 -18.98
CA LYS A 303 -10.64 4.35 -19.37
C LYS A 303 -12.18 4.49 -19.47
N PRO A 304 -12.93 3.54 -20.06
CA PRO A 304 -14.39 3.63 -20.17
C PRO A 304 -15.13 3.71 -18.83
N TYR A 305 -14.53 3.23 -17.76
CA TYR A 305 -15.14 3.29 -16.43
C TYR A 305 -15.11 4.68 -15.80
N GLY A 306 -14.30 5.62 -16.31
CA GLY A 306 -14.19 6.98 -15.78
C GLY A 306 -13.60 7.10 -14.39
N HIS A 307 -13.07 6.00 -13.82
CA HIS A 307 -12.39 6.01 -12.54
C HIS A 307 -10.96 6.55 -12.65
N LYS A 308 -10.44 7.10 -11.56
CA LYS A 308 -9.05 7.52 -11.50
C LYS A 308 -8.13 6.30 -11.60
N ILE A 309 -7.10 6.41 -12.44
CA ILE A 309 -6.04 5.41 -12.58
C ILE A 309 -4.79 5.96 -11.90
N TYR A 310 -4.25 5.19 -10.96
CA TYR A 310 -2.99 5.48 -10.29
C TYR A 310 -1.92 4.49 -10.73
N PHE A 311 -0.89 5.00 -11.36
CA PHE A 311 0.30 4.23 -11.74
C PHE A 311 1.38 4.36 -10.67
N ASN A 312 1.86 3.23 -10.17
CA ASN A 312 2.99 3.12 -9.26
C ASN A 312 4.08 2.29 -9.93
N ILE A 313 5.26 2.84 -10.11
CA ILE A 313 6.38 2.09 -10.69
C ILE A 313 6.97 1.18 -9.63
N LEU A 314 7.16 -0.09 -9.96
CA LEU A 314 7.77 -1.08 -9.08
C LEU A 314 9.28 -0.81 -8.97
N ASN A 315 9.76 -0.52 -7.76
CA ASN A 315 11.18 -0.29 -7.51
C ASN A 315 11.91 -1.53 -6.98
N HIS A 316 11.21 -2.40 -6.27
CA HIS A 316 11.76 -3.63 -5.70
C HIS A 316 10.78 -4.80 -5.88
N PRO A 317 11.29 -5.99 -6.25
CA PRO A 317 12.69 -6.28 -6.55
C PRO A 317 13.16 -5.57 -7.84
N GLU A 318 14.43 -5.19 -7.89
CA GLU A 318 14.98 -4.36 -8.98
C GLU A 318 14.89 -5.05 -10.35
N TYR A 319 15.05 -6.36 -10.42
CA TYR A 319 14.94 -7.13 -11.67
C TYR A 319 13.52 -7.14 -12.26
N LEU A 320 12.50 -6.69 -11.55
CA LEU A 320 11.14 -6.47 -12.08
C LEU A 320 10.88 -5.00 -12.47
N ASN A 321 11.85 -4.10 -12.29
CA ASN A 321 11.71 -2.70 -12.64
C ASN A 321 11.79 -2.50 -14.17
N ILE A 322 11.00 -1.58 -14.71
CA ILE A 322 10.91 -1.31 -16.16
C ILE A 322 12.21 -0.78 -16.79
N ARG A 323 13.18 -0.33 -15.98
CA ARG A 323 14.53 0.06 -16.45
C ARG A 323 15.35 -1.14 -16.93
N VAL A 324 14.97 -2.36 -16.54
CA VAL A 324 15.61 -3.63 -16.92
C VAL A 324 15.31 -4.04 -18.37
N LEU A 325 14.27 -3.46 -18.98
CA LEU A 325 13.93 -3.77 -20.38
C LEU A 325 15.11 -3.53 -21.34
N PRO A 326 15.36 -4.44 -22.30
CA PRO A 326 16.21 -4.17 -23.45
C PRO A 326 15.73 -2.94 -24.22
N GLU A 327 16.66 -2.21 -24.86
CA GLU A 327 16.37 -0.95 -25.57
C GLU A 327 15.20 -1.09 -26.57
N GLN A 328 15.17 -2.19 -27.35
CA GLN A 328 14.12 -2.41 -28.33
C GLN A 328 12.73 -2.57 -27.68
N LEU A 329 12.65 -3.22 -26.50
CA LEU A 329 11.41 -3.34 -25.77
C LEU A 329 11.02 -2.03 -25.06
N LYS A 330 12.00 -1.22 -24.63
CA LYS A 330 11.75 0.15 -24.16
C LYS A 330 11.15 1.00 -25.29
N GLN A 331 11.67 0.89 -26.51
CA GLN A 331 11.14 1.59 -27.66
C GLN A 331 9.70 1.14 -27.98
N GLN A 332 9.43 -0.16 -27.97
CA GLN A 332 8.07 -0.71 -28.18
C GLN A 332 7.09 -0.19 -27.12
N ALA A 333 7.46 -0.23 -25.83
CA ALA A 333 6.64 0.29 -24.74
C ALA A 333 6.38 1.79 -24.89
N HIS A 334 7.38 2.55 -25.29
CA HIS A 334 7.28 4.00 -25.55
C HIS A 334 6.22 4.28 -26.63
N GLU A 335 6.33 3.65 -27.78
CA GLU A 335 5.38 3.87 -28.90
C GLU A 335 3.94 3.45 -28.51
N GLN A 336 3.78 2.38 -27.73
CA GLN A 336 2.49 1.98 -27.21
C GLN A 336 1.88 2.95 -26.19
N LEU A 337 2.70 3.63 -25.38
CA LEU A 337 2.26 4.58 -24.36
C LEU A 337 2.08 6.00 -24.89
N LYS A 338 2.74 6.35 -25.97
CA LYS A 338 2.69 7.69 -26.59
C LYS A 338 1.27 8.24 -26.81
N PRO A 339 0.25 7.46 -27.23
CA PRO A 339 -1.12 7.94 -27.37
C PRO A 339 -1.82 8.32 -26.04
N TYR A 340 -1.21 8.00 -24.90
CA TYR A 340 -1.81 8.15 -23.57
C TYR A 340 -1.06 9.13 -22.67
N VAL A 341 -0.12 9.91 -23.21
CA VAL A 341 0.72 10.85 -22.42
C VAL A 341 -0.07 11.95 -21.72
N ASP A 342 -1.28 12.25 -22.18
CA ASP A 342 -2.20 13.18 -21.53
C ASP A 342 -2.82 12.61 -20.23
N LEU A 343 -2.73 11.30 -20.01
CA LEU A 343 -3.14 10.70 -18.75
C LEU A 343 -2.10 10.99 -17.67
N PRO A 344 -2.53 11.28 -16.43
CA PRO A 344 -1.63 11.57 -15.33
C PRO A 344 -0.57 10.47 -15.17
N LYS A 345 0.70 10.86 -15.07
CA LYS A 345 1.89 10.02 -14.87
C LYS A 345 2.35 9.16 -16.06
N VAL A 346 1.64 9.07 -17.17
CA VAL A 346 2.08 8.22 -18.30
C VAL A 346 3.39 8.73 -18.89
N GLN A 347 3.53 10.06 -19.12
CA GLN A 347 4.79 10.64 -19.54
C GLN A 347 5.91 10.33 -18.52
N GLY A 348 5.63 10.43 -17.22
CA GLY A 348 6.60 10.10 -16.16
C GLY A 348 7.04 8.63 -16.15
N ILE A 349 6.19 7.68 -16.59
CA ILE A 349 6.57 6.27 -16.77
C ILE A 349 7.58 6.14 -17.91
N ILE A 350 7.32 6.81 -19.04
CA ILE A 350 8.24 6.82 -20.20
C ILE A 350 9.59 7.41 -19.79
N ASP A 351 9.58 8.59 -19.17
CA ASP A 351 10.80 9.27 -18.72
C ASP A 351 11.60 8.43 -17.73
N TYR A 352 10.90 7.80 -16.77
CA TYR A 352 11.53 6.92 -15.79
C TYR A 352 12.18 5.69 -16.44
N MET A 353 11.52 5.08 -17.42
CA MET A 353 12.04 3.89 -18.14
C MET A 353 13.35 4.18 -18.86
N TRP A 354 13.51 5.41 -19.39
CA TRP A 354 14.71 5.84 -20.12
C TRP A 354 15.78 6.52 -19.26
N HIS A 355 15.46 6.88 -18.00
CA HIS A 355 16.37 7.65 -17.15
C HIS A 355 17.68 6.91 -16.84
N GLU A 356 17.61 5.61 -16.64
CA GLU A 356 18.76 4.73 -16.39
C GLU A 356 18.59 3.41 -17.15
N ASP A 357 19.70 2.76 -17.45
CA ASP A 357 19.71 1.42 -18.01
C ASP A 357 20.15 0.40 -16.95
N TRP A 358 19.26 -0.55 -16.68
CA TRP A 358 19.47 -1.66 -15.76
C TRP A 358 19.37 -3.00 -16.48
N SER A 359 19.60 -3.03 -17.79
CA SER A 359 19.50 -4.25 -18.61
C SER A 359 20.46 -5.36 -18.15
N GLU A 360 21.52 -5.03 -17.42
CA GLU A 360 22.39 -6.00 -16.76
C GLU A 360 21.67 -6.92 -15.75
N LYS A 361 20.47 -6.52 -15.28
CA LYS A 361 19.62 -7.32 -14.39
C LYS A 361 18.65 -8.26 -15.14
N LEU A 362 18.65 -8.24 -16.46
CA LEU A 362 17.79 -9.09 -17.28
C LEU A 362 17.97 -10.60 -17.01
N PRO A 363 19.19 -11.14 -16.82
CA PRO A 363 19.36 -12.54 -16.41
C PRO A 363 18.69 -12.88 -15.08
N ALA A 364 18.69 -11.96 -14.11
CA ALA A 364 18.01 -12.16 -12.84
C ALA A 364 16.47 -12.17 -13.00
N PHE A 365 15.94 -11.34 -13.90
CA PHE A 365 14.52 -11.36 -14.27
C PHE A 365 14.12 -12.72 -14.83
N TYR A 366 14.87 -13.27 -15.80
CA TYR A 366 14.55 -14.58 -16.38
C TYR A 366 14.68 -15.71 -15.35
N LYS A 367 15.74 -15.73 -14.58
CA LYS A 367 15.95 -16.74 -13.51
C LYS A 367 14.76 -16.75 -12.54
N TYR A 368 14.36 -15.59 -12.03
CA TYR A 368 13.20 -15.45 -11.14
C TYR A 368 11.92 -15.91 -11.80
N THR A 369 11.68 -15.44 -13.03
CA THR A 369 10.48 -15.70 -13.80
C THR A 369 10.31 -17.18 -14.09
N HIS A 370 11.33 -17.85 -14.60
CA HIS A 370 11.28 -19.29 -14.91
C HIS A 370 11.14 -20.16 -13.66
N THR A 371 11.82 -19.79 -12.57
CA THR A 371 11.62 -20.50 -11.29
C THR A 371 10.15 -20.48 -10.86
N LEU A 372 9.47 -19.35 -11.03
CA LEU A 372 8.04 -19.25 -10.71
C LEU A 372 7.16 -19.95 -11.76
N ASP A 373 7.51 -19.85 -13.04
CA ASP A 373 6.78 -20.53 -14.12
C ASP A 373 6.78 -22.04 -13.91
N ASP A 374 7.93 -22.62 -13.59
CA ASP A 374 8.07 -24.05 -13.26
C ASP A 374 7.23 -24.44 -12.04
N SER A 375 7.30 -23.67 -10.96
CA SER A 375 6.56 -23.97 -9.72
C SER A 375 5.05 -23.81 -9.86
N ARG A 376 4.58 -23.01 -10.83
CA ARG A 376 3.16 -22.64 -11.04
C ARG A 376 2.56 -23.23 -12.30
N SER A 377 3.37 -23.95 -13.09
CA SER A 377 2.99 -24.47 -14.42
C SER A 377 2.48 -23.34 -15.36
N GLU A 378 3.20 -22.21 -15.33
CA GLU A 378 2.94 -21.03 -16.15
C GLU A 378 4.05 -20.83 -17.19
N ASN A 379 3.90 -19.88 -18.09
CA ASN A 379 4.93 -19.57 -19.08
C ASN A 379 4.82 -18.08 -19.48
N LEU A 380 5.90 -17.33 -19.25
CA LEU A 380 6.01 -15.92 -19.63
C LEU A 380 5.65 -15.66 -21.09
N TYR A 381 6.10 -16.55 -21.99
CA TYR A 381 5.96 -16.34 -23.44
C TYR A 381 4.54 -16.53 -23.96
N THR A 382 3.63 -17.11 -23.18
CA THR A 382 2.21 -17.16 -23.51
C THR A 382 1.51 -15.82 -23.27
N VAL A 383 1.99 -15.03 -22.33
CA VAL A 383 1.39 -13.73 -21.95
C VAL A 383 2.15 -12.53 -22.51
N VAL A 384 3.49 -12.62 -22.62
CA VAL A 384 4.36 -11.58 -23.17
C VAL A 384 5.42 -12.23 -24.07
N PRO A 385 5.05 -12.67 -25.29
CA PRO A 385 5.94 -13.44 -26.19
C PRO A 385 7.17 -12.67 -26.63
N GLU A 386 7.18 -11.34 -26.55
CA GLU A 386 8.30 -10.48 -26.93
C GLU A 386 9.58 -10.83 -26.16
N PHE A 387 9.46 -11.25 -24.92
CA PHE A 387 10.63 -11.61 -24.10
C PHE A 387 11.41 -12.81 -24.63
N LYS A 388 10.79 -13.69 -25.43
CA LYS A 388 11.45 -14.88 -25.96
C LYS A 388 12.73 -14.58 -26.76
N HIS A 389 12.81 -13.41 -27.39
CA HIS A 389 13.92 -13.04 -28.27
C HIS A 389 15.11 -12.44 -27.52
N TYR A 390 15.00 -12.20 -26.21
CA TYR A 390 16.01 -11.51 -25.38
C TYR A 390 16.55 -12.39 -24.26
N GLU A 391 16.13 -13.64 -24.19
CA GLU A 391 16.71 -14.63 -23.32
C GLU A 391 18.04 -15.12 -23.91
N GLN A 392 19.18 -14.91 -23.19
CA GLN A 392 20.51 -15.35 -23.57
C GLN A 392 20.99 -16.48 -22.64
#